data_60472871439d94e7b3e346e01307829d
#
_entry.id   60472871439d94e7b3e346e01307829d
#
_cell.length_a   1.000
_cell.length_b   1.000
_cell.length_c   1.000
_cell.angle_alpha   90.00
_cell.angle_beta   90.00
_cell.angle_gamma   90.00
#
_symmetry.space_group_name_H-M   'P 1'
#
loop_
_entity.id
_entity.type
_entity.pdbx_description
1 polymer ?
#
loop_
_entity_poly.entity_id
_entity_poly.type
_entity_poly.pdbx_seq_one_letter_code
_entity_poly.pdbx_strand_id
1 'polypeptide(L)'
;MSASPSPIRTRQPREKRLADILAAARAVFRERGYDDTSITEIAQRAGLVEGSIYRFFDSKRELLLRVVELWYEEVLADYDRQLAGVRGLWNRLRFMIWHHLKSIHENPELVSIFFRQIRISPDYLNSPVHELNRRYTRHVLEIVESGIASGELWRELPLVIVRDLIYGCIEHHTWRYVSGVGNFDPEATADMITDVVYRSFANHSAESAGLARLEATMMRLEESVARLNGRLDGGA
;
A
#
# COMPACT_ATOMS: atom_id res chain seq x y z
N MET A 1 -31.34 45.73 -34.44
CA MET A 1 -30.50 45.30 -33.29
C MET A 1 -31.01 43.95 -32.86
N SER A 2 -30.33 42.89 -33.32
CA SER A 2 -30.74 41.50 -33.03
C SER A 2 -29.98 41.01 -31.82
N ALA A 3 -30.69 40.68 -30.75
CA ALA A 3 -30.09 40.10 -29.54
C ALA A 3 -29.82 38.61 -29.80
N SER A 4 -28.54 38.22 -29.76
CA SER A 4 -28.14 36.81 -29.81
C SER A 4 -28.64 36.10 -28.55
N PRO A 5 -29.23 34.89 -28.67
CA PRO A 5 -29.64 34.12 -27.51
C PRO A 5 -28.42 33.64 -26.71
N SER A 6 -28.41 33.89 -25.40
CA SER A 6 -27.43 33.34 -24.49
C SER A 6 -27.47 31.81 -24.51
N PRO A 7 -26.33 31.10 -24.51
CA PRO A 7 -26.30 29.65 -24.54
C PRO A 7 -26.98 29.07 -23.29
N ILE A 8 -27.99 28.22 -23.53
CA ILE A 8 -28.65 27.44 -22.48
C ILE A 8 -27.57 26.56 -21.82
N ARG A 9 -27.10 26.91 -20.61
CA ARG A 9 -26.22 26.09 -19.78
C ARG A 9 -26.97 24.81 -19.40
N THR A 10 -26.76 23.77 -20.18
CA THR A 10 -27.25 22.42 -19.84
C THR A 10 -26.81 22.06 -18.45
N ARG A 11 -27.78 21.79 -17.57
CA ARG A 11 -27.52 21.43 -16.16
C ARG A 11 -26.76 20.10 -16.14
N GLN A 12 -25.47 20.13 -15.84
CA GLN A 12 -24.66 18.92 -15.71
C GLN A 12 -25.32 17.92 -14.73
N PRO A 13 -25.24 16.59 -15.00
CA PRO A 13 -25.68 15.57 -14.06
C PRO A 13 -25.04 15.75 -12.68
N ARG A 14 -25.76 15.43 -11.62
CA ARG A 14 -25.30 15.59 -10.24
C ARG A 14 -23.99 14.83 -9.99
N GLU A 15 -23.88 13.61 -10.52
CA GLU A 15 -22.69 12.75 -10.39
C GLU A 15 -21.44 13.38 -11.02
N LYS A 16 -21.58 13.92 -12.25
CA LYS A 16 -20.46 14.60 -12.89
C LYS A 16 -19.99 15.81 -12.09
N ARG A 17 -20.92 16.57 -11.52
CA ARG A 17 -20.60 17.72 -10.67
C ARG A 17 -19.87 17.30 -9.39
N LEU A 18 -20.28 16.21 -8.76
CA LEU A 18 -19.60 15.63 -7.60
C LEU A 18 -18.16 15.22 -7.96
N ALA A 19 -17.98 14.54 -9.10
CA ALA A 19 -16.65 14.13 -9.57
C ALA A 19 -15.76 15.36 -9.84
N ASP A 20 -16.28 16.42 -10.48
CA ASP A 20 -15.54 17.66 -10.75
C ASP A 20 -15.12 18.36 -9.44
N ILE A 21 -16.01 18.39 -8.43
CA ILE A 21 -15.69 18.94 -7.09
C ILE A 21 -14.58 18.15 -6.43
N LEU A 22 -14.66 16.83 -6.43
CA LEU A 22 -13.68 15.97 -5.76
C LEU A 22 -12.32 16.01 -6.46
N ALA A 23 -12.29 16.06 -7.78
CA ALA A 23 -11.06 16.25 -8.55
C ALA A 23 -10.40 17.61 -8.27
N ALA A 24 -11.20 18.69 -8.22
CA ALA A 24 -10.71 20.02 -7.88
C ALA A 24 -10.19 20.08 -6.43
N ALA A 25 -10.93 19.50 -5.48
CA ALA A 25 -10.52 19.46 -4.08
C ALA A 25 -9.21 18.70 -3.89
N ARG A 26 -9.07 17.51 -4.52
CA ARG A 26 -7.82 16.73 -4.51
C ARG A 26 -6.63 17.54 -5.04
N ALA A 27 -6.82 18.26 -6.15
CA ALA A 27 -5.77 19.08 -6.73
C ALA A 27 -5.36 20.24 -5.81
N VAL A 28 -6.33 20.98 -5.24
CA VAL A 28 -6.06 22.12 -4.35
C VAL A 28 -5.41 21.65 -3.04
N PHE A 29 -5.89 20.55 -2.44
CA PHE A 29 -5.27 19.97 -1.24
C PHE A 29 -3.83 19.53 -1.48
N ARG A 30 -3.51 18.98 -2.66
CA ARG A 30 -2.13 18.61 -3.02
C ARG A 30 -1.24 19.83 -3.20
N GLU A 31 -1.74 20.91 -3.77
CA GLU A 31 -0.95 22.11 -4.06
C GLU A 31 -0.69 22.96 -2.81
N ARG A 32 -1.65 23.03 -1.86
CA ARG A 32 -1.63 23.96 -0.73
C ARG A 32 -1.69 23.31 0.64
N GLY A 33 -1.95 22.02 0.72
CA GLY A 33 -2.29 21.36 1.98
C GLY A 33 -3.72 21.66 2.41
N TYR A 34 -4.11 21.12 3.57
CA TYR A 34 -5.48 21.28 4.08
C TYR A 34 -5.73 22.68 4.68
N ASP A 35 -4.80 23.18 5.49
CA ASP A 35 -5.02 24.39 6.29
C ASP A 35 -5.17 25.63 5.40
N ASP A 36 -4.32 25.77 4.38
CA ASP A 36 -4.29 26.91 3.46
C ASP A 36 -5.30 26.81 2.29
N THR A 37 -6.09 25.74 2.24
CA THR A 37 -7.14 25.56 1.23
C THR A 37 -8.46 26.18 1.68
N SER A 38 -9.13 26.94 0.78
CA SER A 38 -10.48 27.44 0.97
C SER A 38 -11.50 26.72 0.08
N ILE A 39 -12.76 26.65 0.53
CA ILE A 39 -13.87 26.12 -0.27
C ILE A 39 -14.11 27.00 -1.51
N THR A 40 -13.91 28.31 -1.41
CA THR A 40 -14.01 29.24 -2.54
C THR A 40 -13.05 28.88 -3.65
N GLU A 41 -11.79 28.57 -3.32
CA GLU A 41 -10.77 28.17 -4.29
C GLU A 41 -11.10 26.83 -4.97
N ILE A 42 -11.58 25.84 -4.20
CA ILE A 42 -12.04 24.56 -4.75
C ILE A 42 -13.21 24.80 -5.72
N ALA A 43 -14.17 25.64 -5.34
CA ALA A 43 -15.31 25.98 -6.20
C ALA A 43 -14.86 26.63 -7.51
N GLN A 44 -13.96 27.61 -7.44
CA GLN A 44 -13.37 28.26 -8.62
C GLN A 44 -12.67 27.25 -9.55
N ARG A 45 -11.85 26.35 -8.98
CA ARG A 45 -11.17 25.29 -9.72
C ARG A 45 -12.14 24.31 -10.39
N ALA A 46 -13.28 24.03 -9.75
CA ALA A 46 -14.36 23.20 -10.30
C ALA A 46 -15.26 23.94 -11.30
N GLY A 47 -15.05 25.24 -11.54
CA GLY A 47 -15.92 26.06 -12.38
C GLY A 47 -17.31 26.31 -11.77
N LEU A 48 -17.41 26.35 -10.44
CA LEU A 48 -18.64 26.49 -9.67
C LEU A 48 -18.58 27.72 -8.76
N VAL A 49 -19.72 28.09 -8.21
CA VAL A 49 -19.80 29.03 -7.09
C VAL A 49 -19.77 28.28 -5.78
N GLU A 50 -19.25 28.89 -4.72
CA GLU A 50 -19.05 28.28 -3.40
C GLU A 50 -20.30 27.60 -2.83
N GLY A 51 -21.46 28.22 -2.92
CA GLY A 51 -22.74 27.65 -2.50
C GLY A 51 -23.12 26.34 -3.22
N SER A 52 -22.46 26.04 -4.35
CA SER A 52 -22.64 24.75 -5.02
C SER A 52 -21.93 23.61 -4.32
N ILE A 53 -20.79 23.87 -3.68
CA ILE A 53 -20.05 22.89 -2.88
C ILE A 53 -20.86 22.48 -1.66
N TYR A 54 -21.41 23.47 -0.92
CA TYR A 54 -22.23 23.24 0.28
C TYR A 54 -23.53 22.48 0.05
N ARG A 55 -23.92 22.26 -1.22
CA ARG A 55 -25.03 21.35 -1.56
C ARG A 55 -24.63 19.86 -1.57
N PHE A 56 -23.36 19.58 -1.52
CA PHE A 56 -22.79 18.21 -1.54
C PHE A 56 -22.07 17.88 -0.23
N PHE A 57 -21.48 18.87 0.43
CA PHE A 57 -20.62 18.70 1.61
C PHE A 57 -20.91 19.80 2.62
N ASP A 58 -21.14 19.44 3.86
CA ASP A 58 -21.47 20.39 4.94
C ASP A 58 -20.24 21.17 5.41
N SER A 59 -19.03 20.67 5.13
CA SER A 59 -17.77 21.28 5.57
C SER A 59 -16.58 20.92 4.68
N LYS A 60 -15.50 21.72 4.79
CA LYS A 60 -14.18 21.42 4.19
C LYS A 60 -13.64 20.05 4.68
N ARG A 61 -13.93 19.70 5.94
CA ARG A 61 -13.52 18.44 6.54
C ARG A 61 -14.23 17.24 5.88
N GLU A 62 -15.54 17.33 5.69
CA GLU A 62 -16.31 16.28 5.02
C GLU A 62 -15.82 16.06 3.57
N LEU A 63 -15.57 17.16 2.85
CA LEU A 63 -14.99 17.11 1.52
C LEU A 63 -13.60 16.44 1.53
N LEU A 64 -12.75 16.75 2.51
CA LEU A 64 -11.46 16.10 2.68
C LEU A 64 -11.61 14.60 2.91
N LEU A 65 -12.47 14.20 3.86
CA LEU A 65 -12.71 12.78 4.14
C LEU A 65 -13.13 12.03 2.87
N ARG A 66 -14.03 12.61 2.07
CA ARG A 66 -14.46 11.98 0.81
C ARG A 66 -13.35 11.90 -0.23
N VAL A 67 -12.46 12.88 -0.32
CA VAL A 67 -11.26 12.83 -1.19
C VAL A 67 -10.33 11.68 -0.76
N VAL A 68 -10.10 11.52 0.55
CA VAL A 68 -9.24 10.45 1.07
C VAL A 68 -9.90 9.07 0.93
N GLU A 69 -11.21 8.96 1.11
CA GLU A 69 -11.96 7.72 0.84
C GLU A 69 -11.78 7.26 -0.61
N LEU A 70 -11.96 8.18 -1.59
CA LEU A 70 -11.75 7.87 -3.00
C LEU A 70 -10.32 7.41 -3.29
N TRP A 71 -9.34 8.07 -2.69
CA TRP A 71 -7.95 7.66 -2.83
C TRP A 71 -7.73 6.23 -2.31
N TYR A 72 -8.28 5.86 -1.15
CA TYR A 72 -8.21 4.48 -0.65
C TYR A 72 -8.93 3.49 -1.56
N GLU A 73 -10.11 3.87 -2.09
CA GLU A 73 -10.88 3.04 -3.03
C GLU A 73 -10.04 2.75 -4.30
N GLU A 74 -9.37 3.78 -4.86
CA GLU A 74 -8.47 3.66 -6.02
C GLU A 74 -7.28 2.76 -5.72
N VAL A 75 -6.62 2.97 -4.58
CA VAL A 75 -5.44 2.19 -4.15
C VAL A 75 -5.79 0.73 -3.91
N LEU A 76 -6.93 0.44 -3.27
CA LEU A 76 -7.42 -0.93 -3.05
C LEU A 76 -7.74 -1.63 -4.37
N ALA A 77 -8.45 -0.97 -5.27
CA ALA A 77 -8.80 -1.53 -6.57
C ALA A 77 -7.57 -1.80 -7.45
N ASP A 78 -6.56 -0.93 -7.38
CA ASP A 78 -5.29 -1.12 -8.09
C ASP A 78 -4.49 -2.29 -7.50
N TYR A 79 -4.41 -2.37 -6.19
CA TYR A 79 -3.75 -3.46 -5.46
C TYR A 79 -4.34 -4.82 -5.83
N ASP A 80 -5.67 -4.98 -5.72
CA ASP A 80 -6.36 -6.25 -6.00
C ASP A 80 -6.11 -6.72 -7.42
N ARG A 81 -6.17 -5.80 -8.39
CA ARG A 81 -5.96 -6.08 -9.81
C ARG A 81 -4.53 -6.56 -10.09
N GLN A 82 -3.54 -5.93 -9.48
CA GLN A 82 -2.13 -6.25 -9.73
C GLN A 82 -1.65 -7.48 -8.96
N LEU A 83 -2.12 -7.69 -7.72
CA LEU A 83 -1.73 -8.84 -6.90
C LEU A 83 -2.16 -10.17 -7.50
N ALA A 84 -3.24 -10.21 -8.25
CA ALA A 84 -3.80 -11.45 -8.81
C ALA A 84 -2.80 -12.28 -9.64
N GLY A 85 -1.81 -11.62 -10.26
CA GLY A 85 -0.75 -12.25 -11.05
C GLY A 85 0.52 -12.64 -10.28
N VAL A 86 0.67 -12.18 -9.03
CA VAL A 86 1.91 -12.35 -8.25
C VAL A 86 1.95 -13.70 -7.56
N ARG A 87 3.03 -14.48 -7.76
CA ARG A 87 3.24 -15.82 -7.19
C ARG A 87 4.46 -15.83 -6.26
N GLY A 88 4.41 -16.70 -5.25
CA GLY A 88 5.45 -16.87 -4.23
C GLY A 88 5.33 -15.85 -3.09
N LEU A 89 5.64 -16.30 -1.88
CA LEU A 89 5.45 -15.51 -0.67
C LEU A 89 6.28 -14.23 -0.67
N TRP A 90 7.59 -14.35 -0.97
CA TRP A 90 8.50 -13.21 -1.02
C TRP A 90 8.02 -12.15 -2.04
N ASN A 91 7.64 -12.58 -3.26
CA ASN A 91 7.15 -11.66 -4.28
C ASN A 91 5.85 -10.96 -3.88
N ARG A 92 4.93 -11.65 -3.20
CA ARG A 92 3.67 -11.06 -2.72
C ARG A 92 3.91 -10.05 -1.60
N LEU A 93 4.82 -10.35 -0.67
CA LEU A 93 5.24 -9.40 0.37
C LEU A 93 5.91 -8.17 -0.26
N ARG A 94 6.87 -8.41 -1.18
CA ARG A 94 7.54 -7.32 -1.90
C ARG A 94 6.55 -6.44 -2.65
N PHE A 95 5.63 -7.05 -3.38
CA PHE A 95 4.61 -6.30 -4.12
C PHE A 95 3.77 -5.42 -3.19
N MET A 96 3.31 -5.97 -2.06
CA MET A 96 2.51 -5.22 -1.08
C MET A 96 3.30 -4.04 -0.50
N ILE A 97 4.55 -4.26 -0.10
CA ILE A 97 5.43 -3.23 0.44
C ILE A 97 5.70 -2.15 -0.62
N TRP A 98 6.06 -2.58 -1.83
CA TRP A 98 6.30 -1.68 -2.97
C TRP A 98 5.07 -0.84 -3.33
N HIS A 99 3.91 -1.46 -3.42
CA HIS A 99 2.66 -0.78 -3.76
C HIS A 99 2.33 0.31 -2.72
N HIS A 100 2.58 0.03 -1.44
CA HIS A 100 2.40 1.01 -0.37
C HIS A 100 3.41 2.16 -0.47
N LEU A 101 4.69 1.86 -0.65
CA LEU A 101 5.75 2.85 -0.84
C LEU A 101 5.50 3.73 -2.06
N LYS A 102 5.09 3.11 -3.19
CA LYS A 102 4.71 3.83 -4.41
C LYS A 102 3.52 4.76 -4.17
N SER A 103 2.48 4.29 -3.49
CA SER A 103 1.31 5.11 -3.16
C SER A 103 1.67 6.34 -2.32
N ILE A 104 2.59 6.19 -1.35
CA ILE A 104 3.15 7.31 -0.58
C ILE A 104 3.96 8.25 -1.48
N HIS A 105 4.80 7.70 -2.33
CA HIS A 105 5.69 8.48 -3.21
C HIS A 105 4.91 9.32 -4.23
N GLU A 106 3.82 8.79 -4.75
CA GLU A 106 2.96 9.49 -5.71
C GLU A 106 1.99 10.50 -5.08
N ASN A 107 1.71 10.39 -3.77
CA ASN A 107 0.72 11.23 -3.09
C ASN A 107 1.19 11.70 -1.69
N PRO A 108 2.41 12.24 -1.53
CA PRO A 108 2.96 12.59 -0.22
C PRO A 108 2.12 13.63 0.54
N GLU A 109 1.48 14.56 -0.18
CA GLU A 109 0.63 15.59 0.42
C GLU A 109 -0.65 14.98 1.02
N LEU A 110 -1.31 14.04 0.32
CA LEU A 110 -2.50 13.36 0.84
C LEU A 110 -2.14 12.49 2.05
N VAL A 111 -0.99 11.82 2.02
CA VAL A 111 -0.48 11.04 3.15
C VAL A 111 -0.19 11.94 4.34
N SER A 112 0.45 13.10 4.14
CA SER A 112 0.68 14.10 5.17
C SER A 112 -0.63 14.59 5.79
N ILE A 113 -1.63 14.91 4.96
CA ILE A 113 -2.95 15.33 5.41
C ILE A 113 -3.64 14.21 6.21
N PHE A 114 -3.57 12.97 5.73
CA PHE A 114 -4.13 11.83 6.45
C PHE A 114 -3.58 11.71 7.86
N PHE A 115 -2.26 11.77 8.03
CA PHE A 115 -1.63 11.68 9.36
C PHE A 115 -1.94 12.87 10.25
N ARG A 116 -1.90 14.09 9.71
CA ARG A 116 -2.01 15.33 10.50
C ARG A 116 -3.45 15.75 10.79
N GLN A 117 -4.41 15.43 9.93
CA GLN A 117 -5.77 15.94 10.02
C GLN A 117 -6.81 14.86 10.29
N ILE A 118 -6.56 13.61 9.85
CA ILE A 118 -7.56 12.55 9.91
C ILE A 118 -7.23 11.55 11.01
N ARG A 119 -6.06 10.94 10.97
CA ARG A 119 -5.69 9.82 11.88
C ARG A 119 -5.65 10.22 13.36
N ILE A 120 -5.29 11.47 13.67
CA ILE A 120 -5.26 11.98 15.05
C ILE A 120 -6.62 12.46 15.56
N SER A 121 -7.63 12.51 14.72
CA SER A 121 -8.95 13.00 15.08
C SER A 121 -9.70 11.99 15.96
N PRO A 122 -10.43 12.45 17.00
CA PRO A 122 -11.17 11.57 17.91
C PRO A 122 -12.23 10.72 17.22
N ASP A 123 -12.77 11.18 16.09
CA ASP A 123 -13.80 10.49 15.30
C ASP A 123 -13.21 9.49 14.27
N TYR A 124 -11.88 9.44 14.13
CA TYR A 124 -11.22 8.60 13.13
C TYR A 124 -11.61 7.12 13.22
N LEU A 125 -11.60 6.56 14.42
CA LEU A 125 -11.87 5.13 14.64
C LEU A 125 -13.29 4.70 14.22
N ASN A 126 -14.22 5.66 14.12
CA ASN A 126 -15.60 5.43 13.67
C ASN A 126 -15.86 5.92 12.25
N SER A 127 -14.82 6.32 11.51
CA SER A 127 -14.95 6.89 10.18
C SER A 127 -14.89 5.82 9.07
N PRO A 128 -15.50 6.06 7.90
CA PRO A 128 -15.31 5.21 6.71
C PRO A 128 -13.86 5.09 6.28
N VAL A 129 -13.06 6.15 6.47
CA VAL A 129 -11.62 6.15 6.17
C VAL A 129 -10.87 5.13 7.02
N HIS A 130 -11.22 4.97 8.30
CA HIS A 130 -10.62 3.94 9.16
C HIS A 130 -10.95 2.53 8.66
N GLU A 131 -12.17 2.28 8.22
CA GLU A 131 -12.54 0.96 7.67
C GLU A 131 -11.79 0.65 6.37
N LEU A 132 -11.62 1.64 5.48
CA LEU A 132 -10.81 1.49 4.28
C LEU A 132 -9.33 1.24 4.62
N ASN A 133 -8.79 1.95 5.59
CA ASN A 133 -7.42 1.72 6.07
C ASN A 133 -7.27 0.30 6.66
N ARG A 134 -8.25 -0.19 7.43
CA ARG A 134 -8.26 -1.58 7.93
C ARG A 134 -8.26 -2.60 6.80
N ARG A 135 -9.09 -2.40 5.79
CA ARG A 135 -9.12 -3.28 4.60
C ARG A 135 -7.77 -3.29 3.91
N TYR A 136 -7.19 -2.13 3.70
CA TYR A 136 -5.89 -2.00 3.06
C TYR A 136 -4.78 -2.71 3.84
N THR A 137 -4.69 -2.49 5.15
CA THR A 137 -3.67 -3.12 5.99
C THR A 137 -3.91 -4.61 6.25
N ARG A 138 -5.09 -5.14 5.95
CA ARG A 138 -5.40 -6.57 6.06
C ARG A 138 -4.67 -7.43 5.02
N HIS A 139 -4.36 -6.89 3.86
CA HIS A 139 -3.67 -7.64 2.80
C HIS A 139 -2.34 -8.25 3.25
N VAL A 140 -1.58 -7.55 4.11
CA VAL A 140 -0.35 -8.13 4.66
C VAL A 140 -0.63 -9.35 5.53
N LEU A 141 -1.72 -9.32 6.30
CA LEU A 141 -2.12 -10.46 7.16
C LEU A 141 -2.44 -11.69 6.31
N GLU A 142 -3.19 -11.53 5.23
CA GLU A 142 -3.56 -12.61 4.32
C GLU A 142 -2.33 -13.23 3.64
N ILE A 143 -1.32 -12.42 3.31
CA ILE A 143 -0.05 -12.91 2.76
C ILE A 143 0.73 -13.70 3.81
N VAL A 144 0.83 -13.17 5.04
CA VAL A 144 1.54 -13.82 6.15
C VAL A 144 0.83 -15.12 6.56
N GLU A 145 -0.50 -15.12 6.69
CA GLU A 145 -1.29 -16.32 6.95
C GLU A 145 -1.07 -17.42 5.91
N SER A 146 -0.98 -17.03 4.63
CA SER A 146 -0.63 -17.96 3.54
C SER A 146 0.77 -18.55 3.71
N GLY A 147 1.76 -17.74 4.13
CA GLY A 147 3.13 -18.19 4.40
C GLY A 147 3.23 -19.12 5.62
N ILE A 148 2.43 -18.87 6.65
CA ILE A 148 2.31 -19.77 7.82
C ILE A 148 1.67 -21.10 7.39
N ALA A 149 0.61 -21.06 6.61
CA ALA A 149 -0.10 -22.24 6.15
C ALA A 149 0.76 -23.14 5.22
N SER A 150 1.63 -22.52 4.40
CA SER A 150 2.59 -23.25 3.56
C SER A 150 3.80 -23.78 4.34
N GLY A 151 4.02 -23.34 5.58
CA GLY A 151 5.19 -23.68 6.39
C GLY A 151 6.44 -22.87 6.05
N GLU A 152 6.36 -21.87 5.17
CA GLU A 152 7.46 -20.95 4.84
C GLU A 152 7.77 -19.98 5.98
N LEU A 153 6.75 -19.60 6.76
CA LEU A 153 6.89 -18.72 7.91
C LEU A 153 6.64 -19.47 9.23
N TRP A 154 7.11 -18.88 10.33
CA TRP A 154 6.86 -19.40 11.68
C TRP A 154 5.38 -19.54 11.97
N ARG A 155 5.00 -20.65 12.58
CA ARG A 155 3.59 -20.97 12.88
C ARG A 155 2.97 -20.03 13.91
N GLU A 156 3.76 -19.47 14.80
CA GLU A 156 3.32 -18.71 15.98
C GLU A 156 3.57 -17.21 15.83
N LEU A 157 3.62 -16.70 14.56
CA LEU A 157 3.81 -15.28 14.32
C LEU A 157 2.62 -14.46 14.85
N PRO A 158 2.86 -13.43 15.67
CA PRO A 158 1.83 -12.53 16.13
C PRO A 158 1.43 -11.57 14.99
N LEU A 159 0.41 -11.93 14.21
CA LEU A 159 -0.01 -11.26 12.98
C LEU A 159 -0.14 -9.75 13.11
N VAL A 160 -0.73 -9.28 14.23
CA VAL A 160 -0.91 -7.84 14.49
C VAL A 160 0.46 -7.14 14.58
N ILE A 161 1.42 -7.76 15.27
CA ILE A 161 2.78 -7.20 15.41
C ILE A 161 3.52 -7.20 14.07
N VAL A 162 3.36 -8.27 13.27
CA VAL A 162 3.95 -8.32 11.92
C VAL A 162 3.43 -7.17 11.05
N ARG A 163 2.12 -6.93 11.04
CA ARG A 163 1.51 -5.79 10.36
C ARG A 163 2.10 -4.48 10.85
N ASP A 164 2.15 -4.28 12.16
CA ASP A 164 2.60 -3.03 12.78
C ASP A 164 4.10 -2.78 12.54
N LEU A 165 4.93 -3.84 12.53
CA LEU A 165 6.34 -3.75 12.14
C LEU A 165 6.50 -3.30 10.69
N ILE A 166 5.77 -3.88 9.74
CA ILE A 166 5.89 -3.54 8.33
C ILE A 166 5.42 -2.10 8.07
N TYR A 167 4.19 -1.77 8.47
CA TYR A 167 3.64 -0.43 8.21
C TYR A 167 4.33 0.65 9.04
N GLY A 168 4.71 0.36 10.29
CA GLY A 168 5.46 1.28 11.14
C GLY A 168 6.87 1.55 10.61
N CYS A 169 7.56 0.54 10.07
CA CYS A 169 8.85 0.69 9.40
C CYS A 169 8.70 1.61 8.17
N ILE A 170 7.72 1.36 7.33
CA ILE A 170 7.47 2.17 6.12
C ILE A 170 7.12 3.62 6.51
N GLU A 171 6.21 3.81 7.47
CA GLU A 171 5.81 5.13 7.96
C GLU A 171 7.02 5.91 8.48
N HIS A 172 7.85 5.29 9.32
CA HIS A 172 9.04 5.94 9.85
C HIS A 172 10.07 6.26 8.75
N HIS A 173 10.32 5.32 7.84
CA HIS A 173 11.27 5.50 6.75
C HIS A 173 10.87 6.64 5.81
N THR A 174 9.59 6.73 5.47
CA THR A 174 9.06 7.72 4.53
C THR A 174 8.73 9.08 5.17
N TRP A 175 8.78 9.20 6.50
CA TRP A 175 8.39 10.41 7.24
C TRP A 175 9.05 11.69 6.74
N ARG A 176 10.35 11.67 6.47
CA ARG A 176 11.08 12.84 5.97
C ARG A 176 10.55 13.28 4.61
N TYR A 177 10.35 12.32 3.69
CA TYR A 177 9.80 12.56 2.36
C TYR A 177 8.40 13.17 2.42
N VAL A 178 7.50 12.56 3.19
CA VAL A 178 6.13 13.07 3.43
C VAL A 178 6.13 14.47 4.07
N SER A 179 7.20 14.80 4.80
CA SER A 179 7.40 16.15 5.38
C SER A 179 8.11 17.12 4.44
N GLY A 180 8.29 16.76 3.15
CA GLY A 180 8.92 17.62 2.13
C GLY A 180 10.45 17.62 2.15
N VAL A 181 11.10 16.64 2.80
CA VAL A 181 12.56 16.58 2.95
C VAL A 181 13.13 15.29 2.35
N GLY A 182 13.97 15.43 1.34
CA GLY A 182 14.66 14.31 0.70
C GLY A 182 13.80 13.57 -0.31
N ASN A 183 14.25 12.37 -0.66
CA ASN A 183 13.57 11.45 -1.57
C ASN A 183 13.92 10.00 -1.18
N PHE A 184 13.18 9.03 -1.68
CA PHE A 184 13.51 7.61 -1.58
C PHE A 184 13.09 6.90 -2.87
N ASP A 185 13.73 5.77 -3.15
CA ASP A 185 13.37 4.89 -4.27
C ASP A 185 12.40 3.80 -3.76
N PRO A 186 11.13 3.76 -4.20
CA PRO A 186 10.17 2.76 -3.79
C PRO A 186 10.59 1.32 -4.11
N GLU A 187 11.29 1.09 -5.25
CA GLU A 187 11.73 -0.24 -5.66
C GLU A 187 12.84 -0.76 -4.73
N ALA A 188 13.93 0.00 -4.61
CA ALA A 188 15.05 -0.38 -3.76
C ALA A 188 14.66 -0.49 -2.28
N THR A 189 13.76 0.40 -1.81
CA THR A 189 13.27 0.36 -0.43
C THR A 189 12.40 -0.88 -0.18
N ALA A 190 11.55 -1.25 -1.15
CA ALA A 190 10.73 -2.45 -1.06
C ALA A 190 11.57 -3.71 -0.96
N ASP A 191 12.63 -3.83 -1.77
CA ASP A 191 13.57 -4.96 -1.73
C ASP A 191 14.19 -5.10 -0.34
N MET A 192 14.74 -4.01 0.20
CA MET A 192 15.40 -4.01 1.51
C MET A 192 14.44 -4.38 2.65
N ILE A 193 13.25 -3.76 2.69
CA ILE A 193 12.27 -4.05 3.76
C ILE A 193 11.77 -5.50 3.64
N THR A 194 11.50 -5.96 2.42
CA THR A 194 11.01 -7.33 2.18
C THR A 194 12.05 -8.36 2.63
N ASP A 195 13.31 -8.16 2.31
CA ASP A 195 14.39 -9.06 2.70
C ASP A 195 14.52 -9.17 4.22
N VAL A 196 14.48 -8.03 4.92
CA VAL A 196 14.54 -8.01 6.39
C VAL A 196 13.34 -8.74 7.00
N VAL A 197 12.12 -8.40 6.54
CA VAL A 197 10.87 -8.99 7.04
C VAL A 197 10.82 -10.49 6.75
N TYR A 198 11.09 -10.89 5.51
CA TYR A 198 11.03 -12.30 5.11
C TYR A 198 12.03 -13.16 5.88
N ARG A 199 13.29 -12.74 5.97
CA ARG A 199 14.34 -13.47 6.71
C ARG A 199 14.04 -13.55 8.21
N SER A 200 13.48 -12.49 8.80
CA SER A 200 13.13 -12.49 10.23
C SER A 200 12.00 -13.46 10.58
N PHE A 201 11.11 -13.74 9.64
CA PHE A 201 9.92 -14.57 9.85
C PHE A 201 9.99 -15.93 9.16
N ALA A 202 11.04 -16.19 8.35
CA ALA A 202 11.21 -17.47 7.66
C ALA A 202 11.35 -18.63 8.65
N ASN A 203 10.75 -19.76 8.30
CA ASN A 203 10.85 -20.99 9.08
C ASN A 203 12.19 -21.68 8.82
N HIS A 204 13.23 -21.29 9.55
CA HIS A 204 14.56 -21.85 9.44
C HIS A 204 14.65 -23.37 9.76
N SER A 205 13.64 -23.92 10.44
CA SER A 205 13.57 -25.37 10.69
C SER A 205 13.37 -26.17 9.42
N ALA A 206 12.58 -25.64 8.45
CA ALA A 206 12.39 -26.29 7.15
C ALA A 206 13.66 -26.23 6.30
N GLU A 207 14.38 -25.13 6.36
CA GLU A 207 15.65 -24.92 5.65
C GLU A 207 16.75 -25.82 6.22
N SER A 208 16.87 -25.89 7.56
CA SER A 208 17.80 -26.81 8.25
C SER A 208 17.51 -28.26 7.95
N ALA A 209 16.23 -28.68 7.88
CA ALA A 209 15.85 -30.05 7.52
C ALA A 209 16.15 -30.35 6.03
N GLY A 210 16.02 -29.37 5.15
CA GLY A 210 16.41 -29.47 3.75
C GLY A 210 17.91 -29.65 3.57
N LEU A 211 18.71 -28.84 4.25
CA LEU A 211 20.19 -28.95 4.27
C LEU A 211 20.64 -30.31 4.83
N ALA A 212 20.09 -30.76 5.94
CA ALA A 212 20.43 -32.05 6.53
C ALA A 212 20.10 -33.23 5.57
N ARG A 213 18.99 -33.16 4.82
CA ARG A 213 18.67 -34.16 3.79
C ARG A 213 19.66 -34.11 2.63
N LEU A 214 20.08 -32.94 2.20
CA LEU A 214 21.07 -32.77 1.14
C LEU A 214 22.42 -33.35 1.57
N GLU A 215 22.89 -33.03 2.76
CA GLU A 215 24.11 -33.57 3.35
C GLU A 215 24.08 -35.10 3.43
N ALA A 216 22.97 -35.66 3.95
CA ALA A 216 22.81 -37.12 4.01
C ALA A 216 22.81 -37.77 2.64
N THR A 217 22.29 -37.10 1.62
CA THR A 217 22.31 -37.62 0.23
C THR A 217 23.71 -37.53 -0.36
N MET A 218 24.45 -36.47 -0.12
CA MET A 218 25.85 -36.34 -0.54
C MET A 218 26.73 -37.41 0.08
N MET A 219 26.61 -37.64 1.39
CA MET A 219 27.35 -38.72 2.08
C MET A 219 27.11 -40.08 1.49
N ARG A 220 25.81 -40.42 1.14
CA ARG A 220 25.47 -41.68 0.49
C ARG A 220 26.08 -41.81 -0.91
N LEU A 221 26.17 -40.72 -1.65
CA LEU A 221 26.81 -40.69 -2.99
C LEU A 221 28.31 -40.89 -2.84
N GLU A 222 28.96 -40.24 -1.92
CA GLU A 222 30.39 -40.38 -1.65
C GLU A 222 30.76 -41.83 -1.25
N GLU A 223 29.99 -42.45 -0.34
CA GLU A 223 30.15 -43.85 0.01
C GLU A 223 29.96 -44.80 -1.18
N SER A 224 29.02 -44.49 -2.08
CA SER A 224 28.75 -45.29 -3.27
C SER A 224 29.89 -45.18 -4.28
N VAL A 225 30.43 -43.97 -4.47
CA VAL A 225 31.60 -43.74 -5.33
C VAL A 225 32.83 -44.44 -4.75
N ALA A 226 33.07 -44.33 -3.44
CA ALA A 226 34.18 -45.01 -2.79
C ALA A 226 34.10 -46.54 -2.96
N ARG A 227 32.90 -47.13 -2.81
CA ARG A 227 32.65 -48.57 -3.08
C ARG A 227 32.90 -48.98 -4.52
N LEU A 228 32.56 -48.14 -5.48
CA LEU A 228 32.81 -48.41 -6.91
C LEU A 228 34.31 -48.33 -7.23
N ASN A 229 35.01 -47.34 -6.71
CA ASN A 229 36.46 -47.20 -6.91
C ASN A 229 37.22 -48.37 -6.29
N GLY A 230 36.87 -48.80 -5.07
CA GLY A 230 37.49 -49.99 -4.44
C GLY A 230 37.24 -51.31 -5.19
N ARG A 231 36.17 -51.42 -5.97
CA ARG A 231 35.91 -52.56 -6.87
C ARG A 231 36.74 -52.51 -8.15
N LEU A 232 37.08 -51.33 -8.62
CA LEU A 232 37.91 -51.15 -9.83
C LEU A 232 39.39 -51.42 -9.49
N ASP A 233 39.85 -51.08 -8.32
CA ASP A 233 41.24 -51.26 -7.87
C ASP A 233 41.53 -52.71 -7.38
N GLY A 234 40.51 -53.45 -6.98
CA GLY A 234 40.64 -54.84 -6.50
C GLY A 234 40.45 -55.94 -7.56
N GLY A 235 40.29 -55.57 -8.84
CA GLY A 235 40.06 -56.48 -9.98
C GLY A 235 41.23 -56.63 -10.94
N ALA A 236 42.47 -56.23 -10.53
CA ALA A 236 43.70 -56.41 -11.33
C ALA A 236 44.53 -57.60 -10.83
#